data_1328f94160afa1d0cbbdab03841eb750
#
_entry.id   1328f94160afa1d0cbbdab03841eb750
#
_cell.length_a   1.000
_cell.length_b   1.000
_cell.length_c   1.000
_cell.angle_alpha   90.00
_cell.angle_beta   90.00
_cell.angle_gamma   90.00
#
_symmetry.space_group_name_H-M   'P 1'
#
loop_
_entity.id
_entity.type
_entity.pdbx_description
1 polymer ?
#
loop_
_entity_poly.entity_id
_entity_poly.type
_entity_poly.pdbx_seq_one_letter_code
_entity_poly.pdbx_strand_id
1 'polypeptide(L)'
;MTTLAIVGAGTGLGAAVARRFGAEGFDVAVISRRQDRVDALAADLAAAGFTARGYAASVRDPEALTGALEQAANDLGPIEVLQYSPVPQAEFMHAVLDTTVADLTGAVEFSIYGPLTAVRHVLPGMRTLGRGTVLFVNGGSGARPKPKVAGTSIAFAGEGAYAAMLHTAVAEENIHVGQLIIPGGITPGHQTHDPDVLADRLWAMHTSRDTFRVFAEPMNL
;
A
#
# COMPACT_ATOMS: atom_id res chain seq x y z
N MET A 1 -10.89 -9.37 16.66
CA MET A 1 -9.65 -9.16 15.87
C MET A 1 -9.95 -8.10 14.83
N THR A 2 -8.96 -7.44 14.29
CA THR A 2 -9.08 -6.44 13.25
C THR A 2 -8.23 -6.82 12.06
N THR A 3 -8.50 -6.24 10.90
CA THR A 3 -7.93 -6.65 9.63
C THR A 3 -6.86 -5.67 9.14
N LEU A 4 -5.74 -6.21 8.66
CA LEU A 4 -4.82 -5.55 7.75
C LEU A 4 -5.24 -5.84 6.32
N ALA A 5 -5.57 -4.83 5.52
CA ALA A 5 -5.79 -4.96 4.09
C ALA A 5 -4.54 -4.49 3.31
N ILE A 6 -3.94 -5.39 2.51
CA ILE A 6 -2.76 -5.11 1.69
C ILE A 6 -3.19 -5.01 0.23
N VAL A 7 -3.32 -3.80 -0.28
CA VAL A 7 -3.58 -3.55 -1.71
C VAL A 7 -2.27 -3.52 -2.48
N GLY A 8 -2.16 -4.41 -3.47
CA GLY A 8 -0.93 -4.67 -4.20
C GLY A 8 -0.08 -5.79 -3.59
N ALA A 9 -0.74 -6.72 -2.89
CA ALA A 9 -0.07 -7.85 -2.25
C ALA A 9 0.65 -8.75 -3.26
N GLY A 10 1.87 -9.13 -2.91
CA GLY A 10 2.71 -10.05 -3.66
C GLY A 10 3.64 -10.83 -2.72
N THR A 11 4.43 -11.75 -3.28
CA THR A 11 5.33 -12.65 -2.53
C THR A 11 6.55 -11.97 -1.89
N GLY A 12 6.82 -10.69 -2.22
CA GLY A 12 7.87 -9.88 -1.60
C GLY A 12 7.36 -9.13 -0.38
N LEU A 13 7.30 -7.78 -0.47
CA LEU A 13 6.90 -6.90 0.62
C LEU A 13 5.52 -7.27 1.20
N GLY A 14 4.52 -7.56 0.33
CA GLY A 14 3.17 -7.91 0.80
C GLY A 14 3.17 -9.14 1.70
N ALA A 15 3.90 -10.18 1.35
CA ALA A 15 4.03 -11.39 2.17
C ALA A 15 4.77 -11.12 3.50
N ALA A 16 5.83 -10.30 3.48
CA ALA A 16 6.58 -9.94 4.67
C ALA A 16 5.71 -9.13 5.66
N VAL A 17 4.97 -8.14 5.15
CA VAL A 17 4.06 -7.33 5.98
C VAL A 17 2.91 -8.18 6.51
N ALA A 18 2.36 -9.08 5.70
CA ALA A 18 1.33 -10.02 6.15
C ALA A 18 1.80 -10.88 7.34
N ARG A 19 3.01 -11.43 7.27
CA ARG A 19 3.61 -12.18 8.38
C ARG A 19 3.86 -11.31 9.61
N ARG A 20 4.41 -10.11 9.40
CA ARG A 20 4.77 -9.19 10.50
C ARG A 20 3.54 -8.77 11.29
N PHE A 21 2.49 -8.33 10.61
CA PHE A 21 1.25 -7.92 11.26
C PHE A 21 0.43 -9.12 11.77
N GLY A 22 0.43 -10.24 11.02
CA GLY A 22 -0.21 -11.48 11.47
C GLY A 22 0.36 -12.01 12.78
N ALA A 23 1.68 -11.90 12.99
CA ALA A 23 2.33 -12.26 14.25
C ALA A 23 1.89 -11.40 15.44
N GLU A 24 1.34 -10.21 15.18
CA GLU A 24 0.76 -9.30 16.19
C GLU A 24 -0.77 -9.46 16.35
N GLY A 25 -1.36 -10.47 15.67
CA GLY A 25 -2.76 -10.83 15.82
C GLY A 25 -3.73 -10.17 14.83
N PHE A 26 -3.24 -9.56 13.75
CA PHE A 26 -4.10 -9.11 12.66
C PHE A 26 -4.54 -10.26 11.76
N ASP A 27 -5.81 -10.29 11.38
CA ASP A 27 -6.25 -11.05 10.21
C ASP A 27 -5.84 -10.30 8.94
N VAL A 28 -5.48 -11.02 7.86
CA VAL A 28 -4.84 -10.42 6.70
C VAL A 28 -5.66 -10.60 5.43
N ALA A 29 -6.07 -9.50 4.81
CA ALA A 29 -6.63 -9.47 3.47
C ALA A 29 -5.54 -9.15 2.45
N VAL A 30 -5.21 -10.10 1.57
CA VAL A 30 -4.25 -9.88 0.47
C VAL A 30 -5.00 -9.60 -0.82
N ILE A 31 -4.84 -8.38 -1.37
CA ILE A 31 -5.58 -7.88 -2.51
C ILE A 31 -4.63 -7.62 -3.68
N SER A 32 -4.87 -8.25 -4.82
CA SER A 32 -4.18 -7.95 -6.08
C SER A 32 -5.01 -8.43 -7.29
N ARG A 33 -4.52 -8.20 -8.53
CA ARG A 33 -5.30 -8.42 -9.76
C ARG A 33 -5.65 -9.89 -10.08
N ARG A 34 -4.91 -10.85 -9.54
CA ARG A 34 -5.03 -12.26 -9.94
C ARG A 34 -5.46 -13.12 -8.77
N GLN A 35 -6.66 -13.72 -8.87
CA GLN A 35 -7.22 -14.59 -7.82
C GLN A 35 -6.30 -15.75 -7.49
N ASP A 36 -5.76 -16.44 -8.50
CA ASP A 36 -4.85 -17.56 -8.30
C ASP A 36 -3.61 -17.20 -7.47
N ARG A 37 -3.10 -15.97 -7.61
CA ARG A 37 -1.92 -15.49 -6.86
C ARG A 37 -2.24 -15.09 -5.43
N VAL A 38 -3.38 -14.44 -5.21
CA VAL A 38 -3.77 -14.06 -3.84
C VAL A 38 -4.22 -15.28 -3.05
N ASP A 39 -4.84 -16.28 -3.69
CA ASP A 39 -5.20 -17.54 -3.04
C ASP A 39 -3.94 -18.34 -2.65
N ALA A 40 -2.96 -18.44 -3.54
CA ALA A 40 -1.69 -19.07 -3.22
C ALA A 40 -0.98 -18.38 -2.04
N LEU A 41 -0.91 -17.04 -2.06
CA LEU A 41 -0.31 -16.28 -0.97
C LEU A 41 -1.06 -16.45 0.36
N ALA A 42 -2.40 -16.44 0.32
CA ALA A 42 -3.21 -16.67 1.51
C ALA A 42 -3.03 -18.09 2.06
N ALA A 43 -2.90 -19.09 1.18
CA ALA A 43 -2.61 -20.47 1.58
C ALA A 43 -1.22 -20.62 2.23
N ASP A 44 -0.20 -19.97 1.68
CA ASP A 44 1.16 -19.95 2.27
C ASP A 44 1.16 -19.30 3.66
N LEU A 45 0.42 -18.19 3.83
CA LEU A 45 0.26 -17.52 5.13
C LEU A 45 -0.51 -18.41 6.12
N ALA A 46 -1.57 -19.07 5.67
CA ALA A 46 -2.34 -20.01 6.51
C ALA A 46 -1.49 -21.21 6.95
N ALA A 47 -0.66 -21.76 6.06
CA ALA A 47 0.28 -22.82 6.40
C ALA A 47 1.34 -22.38 7.43
N ALA A 48 1.66 -21.08 7.47
CA ALA A 48 2.51 -20.48 8.49
C ALA A 48 1.77 -20.11 9.79
N GLY A 49 0.48 -20.40 9.91
CA GLY A 49 -0.33 -20.20 11.11
C GLY A 49 -1.06 -18.86 11.19
N PHE A 50 -1.12 -18.08 10.13
CA PHE A 50 -1.82 -16.80 10.09
C PHE A 50 -3.21 -16.91 9.45
N THR A 51 -4.18 -16.14 9.94
CA THR A 51 -5.47 -16.00 9.27
C THR A 51 -5.32 -15.06 8.07
N ALA A 52 -5.46 -15.58 6.86
CA ALA A 52 -5.34 -14.78 5.64
C ALA A 52 -6.35 -15.21 4.57
N ARG A 53 -6.85 -14.24 3.79
CA ARG A 53 -7.71 -14.47 2.64
C ARG A 53 -7.30 -13.62 1.44
N GLY A 54 -7.49 -14.16 0.24
CA GLY A 54 -7.17 -13.54 -1.04
C GLY A 54 -8.39 -12.96 -1.74
N TYR A 55 -8.26 -11.74 -2.28
CA TYR A 55 -9.32 -11.06 -3.02
C TYR A 55 -8.74 -10.48 -4.31
N ALA A 56 -9.37 -10.78 -5.45
CA ALA A 56 -8.93 -10.24 -6.74
C ALA A 56 -9.55 -8.88 -6.99
N ALA A 57 -8.72 -7.86 -7.14
CA ALA A 57 -9.15 -6.55 -7.61
C ALA A 57 -8.03 -5.81 -8.34
N SER A 58 -8.38 -5.07 -9.39
CA SER A 58 -7.52 -4.08 -10.01
C SER A 58 -7.68 -2.75 -9.27
N VAL A 59 -6.57 -2.10 -8.92
CA VAL A 59 -6.61 -0.74 -8.34
C VAL A 59 -7.09 0.32 -9.33
N ARG A 60 -7.15 0.00 -10.62
CA ARG A 60 -7.67 0.84 -11.69
C ARG A 60 -9.18 0.63 -11.94
N ASP A 61 -9.79 -0.26 -11.18
CA ASP A 61 -11.22 -0.53 -11.19
C ASP A 61 -11.79 -0.20 -9.79
N PRO A 62 -12.41 0.97 -9.62
CA PRO A 62 -12.92 1.43 -8.33
C PRO A 62 -14.00 0.51 -7.74
N GLU A 63 -14.85 -0.08 -8.59
CA GLU A 63 -15.94 -0.96 -8.12
C GLU A 63 -15.38 -2.29 -7.63
N ALA A 64 -14.48 -2.91 -8.40
CA ALA A 64 -13.81 -4.14 -8.00
C ALA A 64 -12.97 -3.95 -6.73
N LEU A 65 -12.23 -2.83 -6.60
CA LEU A 65 -11.44 -2.53 -5.41
C LEU A 65 -12.31 -2.32 -4.17
N THR A 66 -13.41 -1.57 -4.31
CA THR A 66 -14.38 -1.35 -3.23
C THR A 66 -15.02 -2.66 -2.78
N GLY A 67 -15.48 -3.48 -3.73
CA GLY A 67 -16.08 -4.79 -3.43
C GLY A 67 -15.11 -5.76 -2.74
N ALA A 68 -13.83 -5.77 -3.14
CA ALA A 68 -12.82 -6.59 -2.47
C ALA A 68 -12.54 -6.14 -1.02
N LEU A 69 -12.49 -4.83 -0.77
CA LEU A 69 -12.32 -4.30 0.59
C LEU A 69 -13.55 -4.55 1.47
N GLU A 70 -14.75 -4.41 0.92
CA GLU A 70 -16.00 -4.73 1.61
C GLU A 70 -16.07 -6.21 1.99
N GLN A 71 -15.77 -7.09 1.03
CA GLN A 71 -15.74 -8.54 1.28
C GLN A 71 -14.69 -8.90 2.33
N ALA A 72 -13.50 -8.28 2.27
CA ALA A 72 -12.45 -8.49 3.27
C ALA A 72 -12.93 -8.09 4.68
N ALA A 73 -13.60 -6.94 4.81
CA ALA A 73 -14.16 -6.49 6.09
C ALA A 73 -15.27 -7.42 6.62
N ASN A 74 -16.11 -7.96 5.74
CA ASN A 74 -17.17 -8.91 6.09
C ASN A 74 -16.62 -10.27 6.54
N ASP A 75 -15.56 -10.74 5.88
CA ASP A 75 -14.99 -12.07 6.13
C ASP A 75 -14.03 -12.12 7.32
N LEU A 76 -13.24 -11.05 7.52
CA LEU A 76 -12.11 -11.01 8.48
C LEU A 76 -12.32 -9.99 9.61
N GLY A 77 -13.38 -9.19 9.53
CA GLY A 77 -13.63 -8.11 10.47
C GLY A 77 -13.15 -6.73 10.00
N PRO A 78 -13.40 -5.69 10.80
CA PRO A 78 -13.18 -4.32 10.39
C PRO A 78 -11.71 -4.04 10.04
N ILE A 79 -11.49 -3.33 8.94
CA ILE A 79 -10.14 -2.95 8.48
C ILE A 79 -9.62 -1.82 9.36
N GLU A 80 -8.66 -2.15 10.20
CA GLU A 80 -7.92 -1.19 11.04
C GLU A 80 -6.70 -0.62 10.31
N VAL A 81 -6.05 -1.44 9.48
CA VAL A 81 -4.85 -1.03 8.74
C VAL A 81 -5.06 -1.23 7.24
N LEU A 82 -4.84 -0.19 6.47
CA LEU A 82 -4.77 -0.23 5.01
C LEU A 82 -3.34 0.03 4.56
N GLN A 83 -2.70 -0.95 3.91
CA GLN A 83 -1.46 -0.72 3.18
C GLN A 83 -1.76 -0.61 1.68
N TYR A 84 -1.32 0.48 1.06
CA TYR A 84 -1.39 0.69 -0.38
C TYR A 84 0.01 0.66 -0.99
N SER A 85 0.34 -0.42 -1.71
CA SER A 85 1.69 -0.69 -2.20
C SER A 85 1.75 -1.44 -3.53
N PRO A 86 0.86 -1.18 -4.50
CA PRO A 86 0.93 -1.89 -5.77
C PRO A 86 2.19 -1.51 -6.56
N VAL A 87 2.79 -2.48 -7.24
CA VAL A 87 4.00 -2.25 -8.06
C VAL A 87 3.60 -1.60 -9.37
N PRO A 88 4.24 -0.47 -9.77
CA PRO A 88 3.96 0.22 -11.03
C PRO A 88 4.15 -0.68 -12.25
N GLN A 89 3.33 -0.48 -13.26
CA GLN A 89 3.40 -1.23 -14.51
C GLN A 89 4.43 -0.59 -15.44
N ALA A 90 5.03 -1.40 -16.32
CA ALA A 90 6.05 -0.94 -17.27
C ALA A 90 5.52 0.17 -18.21
N GLU A 91 4.21 0.15 -18.52
CA GLU A 91 3.54 1.15 -19.35
C GLU A 91 3.56 2.58 -18.76
N PHE A 92 3.88 2.72 -17.44
CA PHE A 92 4.01 4.04 -16.78
C PHE A 92 5.46 4.56 -16.80
N MET A 93 6.40 3.79 -17.32
CA MET A 93 7.84 4.05 -17.23
C MET A 93 8.42 4.61 -18.53
N HIS A 94 7.70 5.51 -19.20
CA HIS A 94 8.21 6.24 -20.36
C HIS A 94 9.08 7.43 -19.94
N ALA A 95 10.02 7.81 -20.82
CA ALA A 95 10.78 9.05 -20.64
C ALA A 95 9.85 10.27 -20.79
N VAL A 96 10.19 11.38 -20.11
CA VAL A 96 9.30 12.54 -20.03
C VAL A 96 8.95 13.15 -21.41
N LEU A 97 9.86 13.08 -22.37
CA LEU A 97 9.62 13.58 -23.74
C LEU A 97 8.77 12.62 -24.59
N ASP A 98 8.68 11.35 -24.18
CA ASP A 98 7.94 10.31 -24.90
C ASP A 98 6.60 9.98 -24.21
N THR A 99 6.33 10.59 -23.02
CA THR A 99 5.12 10.35 -22.24
C THR A 99 3.92 11.04 -22.88
N THR A 100 2.90 10.26 -23.21
CA THR A 100 1.63 10.78 -23.74
C THR A 100 0.59 10.95 -22.61
N VAL A 101 -0.54 11.61 -22.93
CA VAL A 101 -1.69 11.70 -22.01
C VAL A 101 -2.24 10.30 -21.68
N ALA A 102 -2.26 9.40 -22.66
CA ALA A 102 -2.74 8.02 -22.46
C ALA A 102 -1.86 7.27 -21.45
N ASP A 103 -0.52 7.39 -21.56
CA ASP A 103 0.41 6.78 -20.62
C ASP A 103 0.22 7.31 -19.19
N LEU A 104 -0.02 8.62 -19.08
CA LEU A 104 -0.25 9.27 -17.78
C LEU A 104 -1.60 8.87 -17.18
N THR A 105 -2.64 8.64 -17.97
CA THR A 105 -3.97 8.21 -17.49
C THR A 105 -3.86 6.96 -16.65
N GLY A 106 -3.19 5.92 -17.14
CA GLY A 106 -3.00 4.67 -16.41
C GLY A 106 -2.23 4.87 -15.10
N ALA A 107 -1.21 5.70 -15.08
CA ALA A 107 -0.44 6.02 -13.88
C ALA A 107 -1.28 6.78 -12.84
N VAL A 108 -2.15 7.70 -13.29
CA VAL A 108 -3.09 8.46 -12.43
C VAL A 108 -4.15 7.52 -11.83
N GLU A 109 -4.77 6.67 -12.64
CA GLU A 109 -5.73 5.67 -12.16
C GLU A 109 -5.10 4.79 -11.06
N PHE A 110 -3.85 4.38 -11.28
CA PHE A 110 -3.11 3.48 -10.40
C PHE A 110 -2.69 4.12 -9.07
N SER A 111 -2.17 5.35 -9.09
CA SER A 111 -1.55 5.98 -7.92
C SER A 111 -2.32 7.18 -7.36
N ILE A 112 -3.40 7.62 -8.01
CA ILE A 112 -4.26 8.70 -7.51
C ILE A 112 -5.67 8.19 -7.25
N TYR A 113 -6.34 7.61 -8.26
CA TYR A 113 -7.73 7.17 -8.10
C TYR A 113 -7.83 5.91 -7.24
N GLY A 114 -6.91 4.95 -7.42
CA GLY A 114 -6.89 3.72 -6.62
C GLY A 114 -6.76 3.98 -5.11
N PRO A 115 -5.73 4.68 -4.63
CA PRO A 115 -5.60 4.96 -3.20
C PRO A 115 -6.73 5.85 -2.66
N LEU A 116 -7.22 6.83 -3.43
CA LEU A 116 -8.38 7.63 -3.05
C LEU A 116 -9.62 6.75 -2.85
N THR A 117 -9.88 5.79 -3.76
CA THR A 117 -10.98 4.82 -3.67
C THR A 117 -10.84 3.96 -2.42
N ALA A 118 -9.66 3.35 -2.21
CA ALA A 118 -9.41 2.47 -1.07
C ALA A 118 -9.59 3.20 0.27
N VAL A 119 -8.98 4.38 0.42
CA VAL A 119 -9.07 5.17 1.65
C VAL A 119 -10.52 5.60 1.94
N ARG A 120 -11.23 6.12 0.94
CA ARG A 120 -12.64 6.55 1.12
C ARG A 120 -13.54 5.40 1.56
N HIS A 121 -13.24 4.18 1.13
CA HIS A 121 -14.01 3.00 1.53
C HIS A 121 -13.72 2.59 2.97
N VAL A 122 -12.45 2.54 3.40
CA VAL A 122 -12.09 2.04 4.74
C VAL A 122 -12.22 3.08 5.86
N LEU A 123 -12.11 4.37 5.53
CA LEU A 123 -12.08 5.45 6.52
C LEU A 123 -13.32 5.49 7.45
N PRO A 124 -14.57 5.28 6.98
CA PRO A 124 -15.74 5.21 7.86
C PRO A 124 -15.65 4.08 8.90
N GLY A 125 -15.14 2.91 8.50
CA GLY A 125 -14.91 1.78 9.41
C GLY A 125 -13.84 2.09 10.46
N MET A 126 -12.74 2.74 10.09
CA MET A 126 -11.69 3.19 11.02
C MET A 126 -12.25 4.22 12.03
N ARG A 127 -13.10 5.14 11.59
CA ARG A 127 -13.80 6.08 12.48
C ARG A 127 -14.72 5.36 13.47
N THR A 128 -15.44 4.35 13.03
CA THR A 128 -16.29 3.52 13.90
C THR A 128 -15.46 2.74 14.92
N LEU A 129 -14.28 2.25 14.55
CA LEU A 129 -13.31 1.62 15.44
C LEU A 129 -12.67 2.63 16.43
N GLY A 130 -12.75 3.93 16.16
CA GLY A 130 -12.05 4.97 16.90
C GLY A 130 -10.52 4.93 16.74
N ARG A 131 -10.02 4.20 15.77
CA ARG A 131 -8.59 4.10 15.42
C ARG A 131 -8.40 3.55 14.01
N GLY A 132 -7.26 3.88 13.39
CA GLY A 132 -6.90 3.35 12.09
C GLY A 132 -5.49 3.72 11.67
N THR A 133 -4.98 3.06 10.64
CA THR A 133 -3.70 3.40 10.01
C THR A 133 -3.77 3.20 8.50
N VAL A 134 -3.32 4.19 7.74
CA VAL A 134 -3.14 4.11 6.29
C VAL A 134 -1.65 4.23 5.98
N LEU A 135 -1.09 3.23 5.33
CA LEU A 135 0.33 3.15 4.97
C LEU A 135 0.49 3.16 3.44
N PHE A 136 1.04 4.24 2.91
CA PHE A 136 1.42 4.33 1.50
C PHE A 136 2.86 3.89 1.32
N VAL A 137 3.14 3.11 0.26
CA VAL A 137 4.50 2.69 -0.07
C VAL A 137 4.81 3.07 -1.51
N ASN A 138 5.79 3.94 -1.69
CA ASN A 138 6.17 4.48 -2.99
C ASN A 138 7.66 4.25 -3.29
N GLY A 139 7.97 4.20 -4.58
CA GLY A 139 9.35 4.29 -5.03
C GLY A 139 9.93 5.70 -4.88
N GLY A 140 11.27 5.80 -4.87
CA GLY A 140 11.98 7.08 -4.72
C GLY A 140 11.67 8.14 -5.78
N SER A 141 11.08 7.76 -6.93
CA SER A 141 10.69 8.71 -7.98
C SER A 141 9.54 9.65 -7.58
N GLY A 142 8.77 9.30 -6.55
CA GLY A 142 7.76 10.21 -5.99
C GLY A 142 8.34 11.36 -5.17
N ALA A 143 9.47 11.14 -4.51
CA ALA A 143 10.17 12.16 -3.73
C ALA A 143 11.22 12.93 -4.57
N ARG A 144 11.88 12.23 -5.51
CA ARG A 144 12.83 12.80 -6.46
C ARG A 144 12.47 12.37 -7.87
N PRO A 145 11.77 13.20 -8.65
CA PRO A 145 11.32 12.87 -10.00
C PRO A 145 12.46 12.46 -10.92
N LYS A 146 12.23 11.41 -11.72
CA LYS A 146 13.23 10.87 -12.65
C LYS A 146 12.73 11.01 -14.09
N PRO A 147 13.46 11.71 -14.98
CA PRO A 147 13.04 11.93 -16.36
C PRO A 147 12.77 10.65 -17.17
N LYS A 148 13.37 9.52 -16.77
CA LYS A 148 13.22 8.22 -17.45
C LYS A 148 11.94 7.47 -17.10
N VAL A 149 11.19 7.91 -16.08
CA VAL A 149 9.98 7.24 -15.56
C VAL A 149 8.95 8.30 -15.18
N ALA A 150 8.53 9.09 -16.16
CA ALA A 150 7.71 10.29 -15.95
C ALA A 150 6.34 9.97 -15.34
N GLY A 151 5.61 9.00 -15.87
CA GLY A 151 4.29 8.64 -15.35
C GLY A 151 4.33 8.25 -13.87
N THR A 152 5.26 7.38 -13.50
CA THR A 152 5.48 6.98 -12.10
C THR A 152 5.93 8.16 -11.22
N SER A 153 6.81 9.02 -11.72
CA SER A 153 7.27 10.19 -10.97
C SER A 153 6.13 11.17 -10.68
N ILE A 154 5.31 11.47 -11.67
CA ILE A 154 4.17 12.39 -11.55
C ILE A 154 3.11 11.80 -10.62
N ALA A 155 2.72 10.55 -10.85
CA ALA A 155 1.65 9.92 -10.11
C ALA A 155 2.02 9.66 -8.63
N PHE A 156 3.24 9.20 -8.34
CA PHE A 156 3.71 9.03 -6.96
C PHE A 156 3.88 10.36 -6.22
N ALA A 157 4.27 11.44 -6.91
CA ALA A 157 4.29 12.78 -6.29
C ALA A 157 2.87 13.23 -5.90
N GLY A 158 1.89 12.99 -6.77
CA GLY A 158 0.48 13.25 -6.48
C GLY A 158 -0.07 12.38 -5.34
N GLU A 159 0.25 11.09 -5.31
CA GLU A 159 -0.09 10.20 -4.19
C GLU A 159 0.53 10.69 -2.87
N GLY A 160 1.80 11.12 -2.90
CA GLY A 160 2.47 11.68 -1.74
C GLY A 160 1.84 12.99 -1.24
N ALA A 161 1.35 13.84 -2.16
CA ALA A 161 0.60 15.04 -1.81
C ALA A 161 -0.77 14.69 -1.19
N TYR A 162 -1.49 13.73 -1.76
CA TYR A 162 -2.74 13.21 -1.19
C TYR A 162 -2.53 12.64 0.22
N ALA A 163 -1.51 11.79 0.41
CA ALA A 163 -1.18 11.20 1.70
C ALA A 163 -0.87 12.26 2.76
N ALA A 164 -0.12 13.32 2.40
CA ALA A 164 0.21 14.42 3.32
C ALA A 164 -1.03 15.22 3.74
N MET A 165 -1.92 15.54 2.80
CA MET A 165 -3.19 16.21 3.09
C MET A 165 -4.09 15.34 3.98
N LEU A 166 -4.17 14.04 3.68
CA LEU A 166 -4.96 13.09 4.48
C LEU A 166 -4.40 12.99 5.91
N HIS A 167 -3.09 12.89 6.07
CA HIS A 167 -2.42 12.87 7.38
C HIS A 167 -2.87 14.05 8.25
N THR A 168 -2.87 15.27 7.69
CA THR A 168 -3.33 16.45 8.40
C THR A 168 -4.83 16.43 8.70
N ALA A 169 -5.63 15.97 7.74
CA ALA A 169 -7.09 16.00 7.84
C ALA A 169 -7.66 15.05 8.90
N VAL A 170 -6.99 13.92 9.18
CA VAL A 170 -7.46 12.91 10.14
C VAL A 170 -6.65 12.90 11.45
N ALA A 171 -5.77 13.89 11.67
CA ALA A 171 -4.85 13.91 12.80
C ALA A 171 -5.56 13.84 14.17
N GLU A 172 -6.75 14.42 14.30
CA GLU A 172 -7.53 14.44 15.55
C GLU A 172 -8.47 13.20 15.69
N GLU A 173 -8.54 12.34 14.66
CA GLU A 173 -9.46 11.22 14.61
C GLU A 173 -8.85 9.89 15.13
N ASN A 174 -7.66 9.93 15.75
CA ASN A 174 -6.88 8.75 16.11
C ASN A 174 -6.61 7.82 14.91
N ILE A 175 -6.49 8.41 13.71
CA ILE A 175 -6.15 7.71 12.48
C ILE A 175 -4.79 8.22 12.01
N HIS A 176 -3.82 7.31 11.93
CA HIS A 176 -2.47 7.62 11.43
C HIS A 176 -2.39 7.43 9.92
N VAL A 177 -1.72 8.34 9.24
CA VAL A 177 -1.35 8.19 7.83
C VAL A 177 0.15 8.31 7.71
N GLY A 178 0.79 7.28 7.17
CA GLY A 178 2.23 7.23 6.96
C GLY A 178 2.60 6.91 5.52
N GLN A 179 3.79 7.37 5.11
CA GLN A 179 4.35 7.10 3.79
C GLN A 179 5.78 6.57 3.90
N LEU A 180 6.02 5.35 3.39
CA LEU A 180 7.35 4.76 3.25
C LEU A 180 7.85 4.95 1.82
N ILE A 181 8.96 5.64 1.64
CA ILE A 181 9.65 5.83 0.36
C ILE A 181 10.80 4.83 0.25
N ILE A 182 10.78 4.00 -0.79
CA ILE A 182 11.81 2.99 -1.05
C ILE A 182 12.58 3.38 -2.33
N PRO A 183 13.79 3.95 -2.20
CA PRO A 183 14.63 4.29 -3.35
C PRO A 183 15.26 3.03 -3.93
N GLY A 184 14.81 2.58 -5.09
CA GLY A 184 15.34 1.38 -5.75
C GLY A 184 14.46 0.16 -5.60
N GLY A 185 15.04 -1.02 -5.78
CA GLY A 185 14.34 -2.31 -5.73
C GLY A 185 14.28 -2.91 -4.33
N ILE A 186 13.24 -3.64 -4.05
CA ILE A 186 13.11 -4.48 -2.85
C ILE A 186 13.89 -5.77 -3.14
N THR A 187 14.86 -6.11 -2.31
CA THR A 187 15.78 -7.22 -2.56
C THR A 187 16.03 -8.01 -1.28
N PRO A 188 15.72 -9.31 -1.25
CA PRO A 188 16.02 -10.17 -0.10
C PRO A 188 17.50 -10.11 0.30
N GLY A 189 17.76 -10.02 1.61
CA GLY A 189 19.11 -9.92 2.19
C GLY A 189 19.74 -8.52 2.11
N HIS A 190 19.05 -7.53 1.54
CA HIS A 190 19.57 -6.15 1.51
C HIS A 190 19.41 -5.47 2.87
N GLN A 191 20.40 -4.74 3.32
CA GLN A 191 20.42 -4.12 4.66
C GLN A 191 19.20 -3.22 4.95
N THR A 192 18.70 -2.47 3.97
CA THR A 192 17.62 -1.49 4.11
C THR A 192 16.38 -1.78 3.25
N HIS A 193 16.53 -2.61 2.22
CA HIS A 193 15.48 -2.92 1.24
C HIS A 193 15.04 -4.40 1.26
N ASP A 194 15.47 -5.16 2.28
CA ASP A 194 14.94 -6.49 2.52
C ASP A 194 13.44 -6.41 2.85
N PRO A 195 12.59 -7.30 2.31
CA PRO A 195 11.16 -7.29 2.60
C PRO A 195 10.80 -7.30 4.08
N ASP A 196 11.52 -8.08 4.91
CA ASP A 196 11.23 -8.19 6.33
C ASP A 196 11.67 -6.92 7.08
N VAL A 197 12.80 -6.30 6.72
CA VAL A 197 13.25 -5.00 7.25
C VAL A 197 12.24 -3.90 6.93
N LEU A 198 11.68 -3.89 5.70
CA LEU A 198 10.66 -2.93 5.30
C LEU A 198 9.32 -3.19 6.01
N ALA A 199 8.97 -4.44 6.26
CA ALA A 199 7.79 -4.81 7.03
C ALA A 199 7.89 -4.34 8.50
N ASP A 200 9.06 -4.50 9.13
CA ASP A 200 9.32 -3.96 10.47
C ASP A 200 9.21 -2.44 10.54
N ARG A 201 9.65 -1.73 9.50
CA ARG A 201 9.48 -0.27 9.41
C ARG A 201 8.02 0.13 9.30
N LEU A 202 7.22 -0.57 8.48
CA LEU A 202 5.78 -0.32 8.36
C LEU A 202 5.06 -0.62 9.68
N TRP A 203 5.47 -1.68 10.39
CA TRP A 203 4.98 -1.95 11.74
C TRP A 203 5.34 -0.83 12.73
N ALA A 204 6.59 -0.38 12.72
CA ALA A 204 7.02 0.75 13.55
C ALA A 204 6.21 2.03 13.26
N MET A 205 5.93 2.32 11.98
CA MET A 205 5.08 3.46 11.59
C MET A 205 3.65 3.31 12.10
N HIS A 206 3.09 2.08 12.08
CA HIS A 206 1.76 1.80 12.64
C HIS A 206 1.71 2.02 14.15
N THR A 207 2.73 1.62 14.88
CA THR A 207 2.75 1.64 16.34
C THR A 207 3.22 2.96 16.94
N SER A 208 4.27 3.60 16.40
CA SER A 208 4.80 4.86 16.94
C SER A 208 3.95 6.08 16.56
N ARG A 209 3.44 6.11 15.31
CA ARG A 209 2.57 7.17 14.76
C ARG A 209 3.16 8.59 14.85
N ASP A 210 4.47 8.71 15.00
CA ASP A 210 5.17 9.98 15.25
C ASP A 210 5.67 10.65 13.97
N THR A 211 5.74 9.92 12.86
CA THR A 211 6.34 10.40 11.62
C THR A 211 5.46 10.08 10.41
N PHE A 212 5.12 11.11 9.63
CA PHE A 212 4.37 10.93 8.39
C PHE A 212 5.17 10.22 7.31
N ARG A 213 6.44 10.65 7.06
CA ARG A 213 7.23 10.12 5.94
C ARG A 213 8.57 9.54 6.40
N VAL A 214 8.79 8.30 6.03
CA VAL A 214 10.03 7.56 6.30
C VAL A 214 10.68 7.17 4.98
N PHE A 215 12.00 7.26 4.90
CA PHE A 215 12.78 6.77 3.77
C PHE A 215 13.48 5.46 4.16
N ALA A 216 13.43 4.45 3.29
CA ALA A 216 14.13 3.18 3.52
C ALA A 216 15.64 3.38 3.62
N GLU A 217 16.17 4.35 2.88
CA GLU A 217 17.54 4.87 3.02
C GLU A 217 17.55 6.38 2.73
N PRO A 218 18.55 7.14 3.22
CA PRO A 218 18.65 8.57 2.96
C PRO A 218 18.65 8.89 1.45
N MET A 219 17.90 9.92 1.07
CA MET A 219 17.87 10.46 -0.29
C MET A 219 18.33 11.92 -0.30
N ASN A 220 19.17 12.27 -1.27
CA ASN A 220 19.43 13.68 -1.59
C ASN A 220 18.22 14.20 -2.39
N LEU A 221 17.35 14.97 -1.77
CA LEU A 221 16.15 15.59 -2.35
C LEU A 221 16.50 16.90 -3.05
#